data_cb8df42d0ea5dd717936359f145b3b6a
#
_entry.id   cb8df42d0ea5dd717936359f145b3b6a
#
_cell.length_a   1.000
_cell.length_b   1.000
_cell.length_c   1.000
_cell.angle_alpha   90.00
_cell.angle_beta   90.00
_cell.angle_gamma   90.00
#
_symmetry.space_group_name_H-M   'P 1'
#
loop_
_entity.id
_entity.type
_entity.pdbx_description
1 polymer ?
#
loop_
_entity_poly.entity_id
_entity_poly.type
_entity_poly.pdbx_seq_one_letter_code
_entity_poly.pdbx_strand_id
1 'polypeptide(L)'
;MGKWKKAVAALAAVPMLMALAPAANAVESDTTDSSAAQRALAAALKSNAKASADSDLLASLDFNNVTASATGTFTDEATGTKATINGAAAVTASKDGTTAAQLGSGFWLNVTKSDDSAVLKGLDAVTISYDSKSASTNQGWSVFAAPNTNAQTYQQERYLGVMDRTTSVNVERYNNAGKRDTTGNVSKDGLASQWRHVDLVIDKAASTLYIDGEQAATVAPADGASFAQLTDILGADGGVLQIGKANWVNGEYYTGALDNLNIYGSAHTAEQIKEAYDSTKSDAAKADANALTINNGSTDAYSDITLPAKGSVNGSAITWKSSDAKVITDAADGDIAAGVVTRQKADAKVTLTATITDADGNTETKEFELTVKAAVEQPKTTDYLFAHFTGTEGSATDEQMYFATSKDGLSWHDTRESGDPVLSWNNSQTGNSRGKDNGVRDPYLVRSPEGDTVYLIATELSIHNRGGWGAATATTNGS
;
A
#
# COMPACT_ATOMS: atom_id res chain seq x y z
N MET A 1 -24.67 -60.39 -26.38
CA MET A 1 -23.53 -59.83 -25.62
C MET A 1 -23.61 -58.29 -25.70
N GLY A 2 -24.20 -57.72 -24.69
CA GLY A 2 -24.54 -56.29 -24.69
C GLY A 2 -23.42 -55.41 -24.18
N LYS A 3 -23.16 -54.34 -24.90
CA LYS A 3 -22.28 -53.25 -24.47
C LYS A 3 -23.05 -52.24 -23.66
N TRP A 4 -22.77 -52.10 -22.39
CA TRP A 4 -23.30 -51.03 -21.54
C TRP A 4 -22.53 -49.76 -21.80
N LYS A 5 -23.21 -48.76 -22.34
CA LYS A 5 -22.72 -47.37 -22.37
C LYS A 5 -23.06 -46.74 -21.02
N LYS A 6 -22.04 -46.28 -20.29
CA LYS A 6 -22.22 -45.42 -19.13
C LYS A 6 -22.57 -44.03 -19.64
N ALA A 7 -23.79 -43.58 -19.40
CA ALA A 7 -24.17 -42.19 -19.51
C ALA A 7 -23.77 -41.48 -18.24
N VAL A 8 -22.90 -40.49 -18.34
CA VAL A 8 -22.60 -39.54 -17.27
C VAL A 8 -23.71 -38.48 -17.37
N ALA A 9 -24.63 -38.49 -16.43
CA ALA A 9 -25.60 -37.44 -16.28
C ALA A 9 -24.92 -36.24 -15.61
N ALA A 10 -24.72 -35.18 -16.35
CA ALA A 10 -24.41 -33.87 -15.79
C ALA A 10 -25.65 -33.35 -15.07
N LEU A 11 -25.59 -33.33 -13.74
CA LEU A 11 -26.64 -32.70 -12.93
C LEU A 11 -26.45 -31.18 -13.05
N ALA A 12 -27.22 -30.54 -13.91
CA ALA A 12 -27.42 -29.11 -13.89
C ALA A 12 -28.20 -28.76 -12.62
N ALA A 13 -27.56 -28.14 -11.66
CA ALA A 13 -28.25 -27.55 -10.53
C ALA A 13 -28.99 -26.29 -11.01
N VAL A 14 -30.27 -26.44 -11.31
CA VAL A 14 -31.20 -25.32 -11.48
C VAL A 14 -31.47 -24.77 -10.07
N PRO A 15 -31.26 -23.51 -9.77
CA PRO A 15 -31.72 -22.95 -8.51
C PRO A 15 -33.24 -22.88 -8.51
N MET A 16 -33.85 -23.71 -7.70
CA MET A 16 -35.28 -23.71 -7.45
C MET A 16 -35.60 -22.51 -6.52
N LEU A 17 -35.85 -21.37 -7.13
CA LEU A 17 -36.46 -20.23 -6.46
C LEU A 17 -37.97 -20.49 -6.37
N MET A 18 -38.41 -21.25 -5.37
CA MET A 18 -39.79 -21.35 -5.03
C MET A 18 -40.18 -20.34 -3.97
N ALA A 19 -41.07 -19.45 -4.37
CA ALA A 19 -41.72 -18.48 -3.52
C ALA A 19 -42.28 -19.13 -2.25
N LEU A 20 -41.79 -18.70 -1.09
CA LEU A 20 -42.52 -18.84 0.17
C LEU A 20 -43.48 -17.67 0.30
N ALA A 21 -44.77 -17.94 0.02
CA ALA A 21 -45.83 -17.06 0.46
C ALA A 21 -45.93 -17.07 1.99
N PRO A 22 -46.19 -15.95 2.66
CA PRO A 22 -46.26 -15.92 4.11
C PRO A 22 -47.57 -16.53 4.60
N ALA A 23 -47.47 -17.62 5.34
CA ALA A 23 -48.52 -18.01 6.26
C ALA A 23 -48.39 -17.12 7.50
N ALA A 24 -49.29 -16.17 7.62
CA ALA A 24 -49.47 -15.40 8.84
C ALA A 24 -50.03 -16.32 9.92
N ASN A 25 -49.23 -16.64 10.92
CA ASN A 25 -49.69 -16.87 12.30
C ASN A 25 -48.57 -16.59 13.27
N ALA A 26 -48.90 -15.74 14.21
CA ALA A 26 -48.04 -15.20 15.24
C ALA A 26 -47.46 -16.30 16.11
N VAL A 27 -46.11 -16.27 16.22
CA VAL A 27 -45.38 -16.67 17.43
C VAL A 27 -44.34 -15.61 17.67
N GLU A 28 -44.45 -14.89 18.76
CA GLU A 28 -43.33 -14.07 19.27
C GLU A 28 -42.15 -15.02 19.53
N SER A 29 -41.09 -14.89 18.73
CA SER A 29 -39.81 -15.49 19.07
C SER A 29 -38.67 -14.62 18.53
N ASP A 30 -37.92 -14.14 19.46
CA ASP A 30 -36.51 -13.78 19.46
C ASP A 30 -35.95 -13.14 18.16
N THR A 31 -35.87 -11.81 18.17
CA THR A 31 -35.33 -10.97 17.09
C THR A 31 -33.82 -11.12 16.87
N THR A 32 -33.12 -11.93 17.66
CA THR A 32 -31.69 -12.18 17.55
C THR A 32 -31.33 -13.27 16.54
N ASP A 33 -32.21 -14.23 16.32
CA ASP A 33 -31.92 -15.38 15.43
C ASP A 33 -32.14 -15.07 13.94
N SER A 34 -33.08 -14.17 13.61
CA SER A 34 -33.31 -13.75 12.23
C SER A 34 -32.16 -12.93 11.65
N SER A 35 -31.48 -12.12 12.46
CA SER A 35 -30.34 -11.31 12.02
C SER A 35 -29.08 -12.13 11.78
N ALA A 36 -28.91 -13.25 12.50
CA ALA A 36 -27.79 -14.18 12.28
C ALA A 36 -28.01 -15.01 11.01
N ALA A 37 -29.23 -15.48 10.76
CA ALA A 37 -29.60 -16.21 9.55
C ALA A 37 -29.49 -15.31 8.30
N GLN A 38 -29.92 -14.05 8.39
CA GLN A 38 -29.77 -13.07 7.30
C GLN A 38 -28.31 -12.76 7.01
N ARG A 39 -27.45 -12.61 8.03
CA ARG A 39 -26.00 -12.45 7.88
C ARG A 39 -25.34 -13.69 7.27
N ALA A 40 -25.73 -14.89 7.71
CA ALA A 40 -25.21 -16.13 7.15
C ALA A 40 -25.63 -16.32 5.68
N LEU A 41 -26.87 -15.97 5.32
CA LEU A 41 -27.35 -16.00 3.94
C LEU A 41 -26.62 -14.96 3.07
N ALA A 42 -26.41 -13.74 3.57
CA ALA A 42 -25.65 -12.71 2.88
C ALA A 42 -24.18 -13.12 2.70
N ALA A 43 -23.55 -13.74 3.70
CA ALA A 43 -22.20 -14.28 3.59
C ALA A 43 -22.11 -15.44 2.57
N ALA A 44 -23.10 -16.32 2.54
CA ALA A 44 -23.17 -17.42 1.56
C ALA A 44 -23.39 -16.89 0.13
N LEU A 45 -24.22 -15.87 -0.04
CA LEU A 45 -24.43 -15.20 -1.33
C LEU A 45 -23.15 -14.49 -1.79
N LYS A 46 -22.44 -13.79 -0.91
CA LYS A 46 -21.14 -13.17 -1.19
C LYS A 46 -20.09 -14.20 -1.59
N SER A 47 -20.00 -15.32 -0.86
CA SER A 47 -19.05 -16.38 -1.21
C SER A 47 -19.33 -17.03 -2.56
N ASN A 48 -20.59 -17.18 -2.93
CA ASN A 48 -21.00 -17.71 -4.24
C ASN A 48 -20.76 -16.73 -5.38
N ALA A 49 -20.96 -15.43 -5.16
CA ALA A 49 -20.68 -14.38 -6.14
C ALA A 49 -19.18 -14.24 -6.39
N LYS A 50 -18.36 -14.28 -5.34
CA LYS A 50 -16.90 -14.32 -5.47
C LYS A 50 -16.41 -15.56 -6.21
N ALA A 51 -16.90 -16.74 -5.87
CA ALA A 51 -16.55 -17.98 -6.57
C ALA A 51 -16.96 -17.97 -8.05
N SER A 52 -18.04 -17.28 -8.41
CA SER A 52 -18.47 -17.09 -9.80
C SER A 52 -17.57 -16.10 -10.55
N ALA A 53 -17.18 -15.00 -9.91
CA ALA A 53 -16.25 -14.02 -10.48
C ALA A 53 -14.85 -14.61 -10.66
N ASP A 54 -14.35 -15.39 -9.70
CA ASP A 54 -13.04 -16.04 -9.79
C ASP A 54 -13.00 -17.13 -10.89
N SER A 55 -14.13 -17.65 -11.33
CA SER A 55 -14.20 -18.76 -12.30
C SER A 55 -13.91 -18.34 -13.75
N ASP A 56 -14.01 -17.06 -14.10
CA ASP A 56 -13.78 -16.52 -15.45
C ASP A 56 -12.61 -15.53 -15.52
N LEU A 57 -11.79 -15.46 -14.46
CA LEU A 57 -10.55 -14.67 -14.43
C LEU A 57 -9.54 -15.21 -15.46
N LEU A 58 -9.18 -14.39 -16.41
CA LEU A 58 -8.28 -14.75 -17.52
C LEU A 58 -6.84 -14.23 -17.33
N ALA A 59 -6.72 -13.11 -16.67
CA ALA A 59 -5.43 -12.47 -16.42
C ALA A 59 -5.49 -11.65 -15.14
N SER A 60 -4.40 -11.66 -14.39
CA SER A 60 -4.19 -10.85 -13.18
C SER A 60 -2.78 -10.31 -13.15
N LEU A 61 -2.60 -9.07 -12.69
CA LEU A 61 -1.30 -8.44 -12.45
C LEU A 61 -1.40 -7.58 -11.19
N ASP A 62 -0.79 -8.04 -10.10
CA ASP A 62 -0.76 -7.34 -8.81
C ASP A 62 0.54 -6.55 -8.55
N PHE A 63 1.54 -6.68 -9.42
CA PHE A 63 2.84 -6.01 -9.36
C PHE A 63 3.67 -6.22 -8.09
N ASN A 64 3.23 -7.01 -7.12
CA ASN A 64 3.91 -7.18 -5.82
C ASN A 64 5.32 -7.76 -5.94
N ASN A 65 5.56 -8.55 -6.98
CA ASN A 65 6.85 -9.17 -7.27
C ASN A 65 7.70 -8.36 -8.27
N VAL A 66 7.26 -7.17 -8.69
CA VAL A 66 8.00 -6.30 -9.61
C VAL A 66 8.93 -5.38 -8.83
N THR A 67 10.22 -5.42 -9.16
CA THR A 67 11.22 -4.53 -8.55
C THR A 67 11.59 -3.37 -9.49
N ALA A 68 12.01 -2.25 -8.90
CA ALA A 68 12.49 -1.11 -9.68
C ALA A 68 13.66 -1.52 -10.60
N SER A 69 13.67 -1.00 -11.81
CA SER A 69 14.64 -1.29 -12.88
C SER A 69 14.58 -2.72 -13.45
N ALA A 70 13.57 -3.53 -13.09
CA ALA A 70 13.37 -4.83 -13.72
C ALA A 70 13.12 -4.67 -15.22
N THR A 71 13.57 -5.65 -15.99
CA THR A 71 13.39 -5.78 -17.45
C THR A 71 12.98 -7.20 -17.79
N GLY A 72 12.55 -7.43 -19.03
CA GLY A 72 12.15 -8.77 -19.49
C GLY A 72 10.68 -9.07 -19.20
N THR A 73 10.37 -10.29 -18.86
CA THR A 73 8.99 -10.75 -18.60
C THR A 73 8.86 -11.22 -17.18
N PHE A 74 7.84 -10.76 -16.47
CA PHE A 74 7.42 -11.36 -15.20
C PHE A 74 6.11 -12.12 -15.40
N THR A 75 5.84 -13.04 -14.49
CA THR A 75 4.66 -13.90 -14.54
C THR A 75 3.88 -13.72 -13.23
N ASP A 76 2.59 -13.46 -13.35
CA ASP A 76 1.67 -13.47 -12.22
C ASP A 76 1.48 -14.90 -11.70
N GLU A 77 1.54 -15.09 -10.38
CA GLU A 77 1.49 -16.42 -9.78
C GLU A 77 0.08 -17.03 -9.78
N ALA A 78 -0.97 -16.21 -9.74
CA ALA A 78 -2.34 -16.68 -9.63
C ALA A 78 -2.88 -17.24 -10.95
N THR A 79 -2.60 -16.56 -12.07
CA THR A 79 -3.16 -16.90 -13.40
C THR A 79 -2.10 -17.41 -14.38
N GLY A 80 -0.82 -17.23 -14.05
CA GLY A 80 0.28 -17.47 -14.98
C GLY A 80 0.37 -16.42 -16.10
N THR A 81 -0.34 -15.30 -15.97
CA THR A 81 -0.29 -14.18 -16.92
C THR A 81 1.14 -13.68 -17.07
N LYS A 82 1.58 -13.51 -18.29
CA LYS A 82 2.90 -12.97 -18.62
C LYS A 82 2.80 -11.51 -19.00
N ALA A 83 3.60 -10.67 -18.34
CA ALA A 83 3.74 -9.26 -18.67
C ALA A 83 5.16 -8.95 -19.09
N THR A 84 5.35 -8.60 -20.36
CA THR A 84 6.64 -8.21 -20.91
C THR A 84 6.86 -6.72 -20.74
N ILE A 85 7.90 -6.36 -19.99
CA ILE A 85 8.31 -5.00 -19.69
C ILE A 85 8.97 -4.39 -20.93
N ASN A 86 8.44 -3.25 -21.36
CA ASN A 86 9.07 -2.40 -22.35
C ASN A 86 9.71 -1.20 -21.62
N GLY A 87 11.03 -1.08 -21.75
CA GLY A 87 11.82 -0.14 -20.95
C GLY A 87 12.33 -0.75 -19.65
N ALA A 88 12.24 -0.01 -18.56
CA ALA A 88 12.65 -0.46 -17.23
C ALA A 88 11.53 -0.18 -16.23
N ALA A 89 11.21 -1.17 -15.41
CA ALA A 89 10.14 -1.04 -14.42
C ALA A 89 10.41 0.07 -13.41
N ALA A 90 9.38 0.83 -13.10
CA ALA A 90 9.32 1.75 -11.98
C ALA A 90 8.13 1.37 -11.10
N VAL A 91 8.30 1.45 -9.80
CA VAL A 91 7.30 1.03 -8.82
C VAL A 91 7.05 2.12 -7.79
N THR A 92 5.87 2.11 -7.19
CA THR A 92 5.46 3.00 -6.11
C THR A 92 4.58 2.24 -5.13
N ALA A 93 4.23 2.85 -4.00
CA ALA A 93 3.27 2.27 -3.09
C ALA A 93 1.85 2.30 -3.68
N SER A 94 1.13 1.18 -3.57
CA SER A 94 -0.28 1.06 -3.88
C SER A 94 -1.17 1.68 -2.81
N LYS A 95 -2.47 1.73 -3.05
CA LYS A 95 -3.46 2.21 -2.07
C LYS A 95 -3.58 1.31 -0.84
N ASP A 96 -3.27 0.04 -0.96
CA ASP A 96 -3.30 -0.97 0.10
C ASP A 96 -1.94 -1.20 0.77
N GLY A 97 -0.92 -0.37 0.44
CA GLY A 97 0.44 -0.48 0.97
C GLY A 97 1.31 -1.54 0.29
N THR A 98 0.79 -2.22 -0.71
CA THR A 98 1.55 -3.15 -1.57
C THR A 98 2.32 -2.40 -2.66
N THR A 99 2.78 -3.07 -3.70
CA THR A 99 3.55 -2.47 -4.79
C THR A 99 2.68 -2.26 -6.01
N ALA A 100 2.66 -1.04 -6.54
CA ALA A 100 2.02 -0.68 -7.80
C ALA A 100 3.04 -0.38 -8.90
N ALA A 101 2.69 -0.60 -10.17
CA ALA A 101 3.47 -0.17 -11.32
C ALA A 101 3.38 1.36 -11.48
N GLN A 102 4.53 2.05 -11.57
CA GLN A 102 4.59 3.48 -11.91
C GLN A 102 4.84 3.60 -13.42
N LEU A 103 3.77 3.63 -14.19
CA LEU A 103 3.82 3.63 -15.66
C LEU A 103 4.14 5.01 -16.24
N GLY A 104 4.72 5.00 -17.45
CA GLY A 104 5.08 6.20 -18.22
C GLY A 104 5.74 5.84 -19.54
N SER A 105 6.31 6.83 -20.23
CA SER A 105 6.98 6.61 -21.53
C SER A 105 8.19 5.69 -21.46
N GLY A 106 8.79 5.53 -20.28
CA GLY A 106 9.92 4.64 -20.03
C GLY A 106 9.54 3.26 -19.51
N PHE A 107 8.25 3.02 -19.22
CA PHE A 107 7.78 1.76 -18.68
C PHE A 107 6.32 1.50 -19.06
N TRP A 108 6.07 0.46 -19.82
CA TRP A 108 4.76 -0.04 -20.20
C TRP A 108 4.83 -1.55 -20.49
N LEU A 109 3.69 -2.24 -20.65
CA LEU A 109 3.64 -3.69 -20.71
C LEU A 109 2.91 -4.20 -21.96
N ASN A 110 3.38 -5.35 -22.50
CA ASN A 110 2.57 -6.26 -23.33
C ASN A 110 2.15 -7.45 -22.47
N VAL A 111 0.87 -7.83 -22.54
CA VAL A 111 0.30 -8.86 -21.67
C VAL A 111 -0.26 -10.01 -22.50
N THR A 112 0.12 -11.25 -22.11
CA THR A 112 -0.36 -12.50 -22.70
C THR A 112 -0.77 -13.49 -21.62
N LYS A 113 -1.49 -14.56 -22.02
CA LYS A 113 -1.73 -15.72 -21.16
C LYS A 113 -0.44 -16.50 -20.92
N SER A 114 -0.50 -17.49 -20.04
CA SER A 114 0.63 -18.38 -19.72
C SER A 114 1.18 -19.14 -20.94
N ASP A 115 0.33 -19.42 -21.92
CA ASP A 115 0.68 -20.10 -23.19
C ASP A 115 1.06 -19.15 -24.33
N ASP A 116 1.33 -17.88 -24.03
CA ASP A 116 1.64 -16.79 -24.95
C ASP A 116 0.49 -16.39 -25.88
N SER A 117 -0.70 -16.94 -25.73
CA SER A 117 -1.88 -16.51 -26.47
C SER A 117 -2.41 -15.16 -25.99
N ALA A 118 -3.15 -14.45 -26.84
CA ALA A 118 -3.77 -13.19 -26.50
C ALA A 118 -4.83 -13.38 -25.40
N VAL A 119 -4.81 -12.49 -24.39
CA VAL A 119 -5.74 -12.54 -23.25
C VAL A 119 -7.19 -12.49 -23.71
N LEU A 120 -7.50 -11.62 -24.70
CA LEU A 120 -8.87 -11.37 -25.20
C LEU A 120 -9.28 -12.26 -26.38
N LYS A 121 -8.55 -13.35 -26.64
CA LYS A 121 -8.83 -14.25 -27.76
C LYS A 121 -10.19 -14.93 -27.61
N GLY A 122 -11.02 -14.75 -28.65
CA GLY A 122 -12.33 -15.41 -28.75
C GLY A 122 -13.39 -14.90 -27.78
N LEU A 123 -13.17 -13.76 -27.14
CA LEU A 123 -14.13 -13.17 -26.21
C LEU A 123 -15.14 -12.28 -26.95
N ASP A 124 -16.41 -12.40 -26.60
CA ASP A 124 -17.47 -11.51 -27.06
C ASP A 124 -17.76 -10.39 -26.04
N ALA A 125 -17.45 -10.63 -24.78
CA ALA A 125 -17.60 -9.70 -23.67
C ALA A 125 -16.37 -9.73 -22.77
N VAL A 126 -16.16 -8.67 -21.99
CA VAL A 126 -15.06 -8.56 -21.04
C VAL A 126 -15.43 -7.67 -19.87
N THR A 127 -14.91 -8.00 -18.70
CA THR A 127 -14.77 -7.06 -17.57
C THR A 127 -13.29 -6.82 -17.34
N ILE A 128 -12.90 -5.55 -17.28
CA ILE A 128 -11.53 -5.10 -16.96
C ILE A 128 -11.61 -4.29 -15.69
N SER A 129 -10.86 -4.70 -14.67
CA SER A 129 -10.86 -4.12 -13.33
C SER A 129 -9.42 -3.74 -12.95
N TYR A 130 -9.20 -2.55 -12.41
CA TYR A 130 -7.88 -2.13 -11.94
C TYR A 130 -7.96 -0.95 -10.97
N ASP A 131 -6.90 -0.79 -10.17
CA ASP A 131 -6.69 0.39 -9.35
C ASP A 131 -5.77 1.37 -10.06
N SER A 132 -6.10 2.65 -10.04
CA SER A 132 -5.29 3.68 -10.67
C SER A 132 -5.17 4.95 -9.85
N LYS A 133 -3.99 5.59 -9.97
CA LYS A 133 -3.75 6.97 -9.56
C LYS A 133 -3.10 7.69 -10.73
N SER A 134 -3.94 8.22 -11.60
CA SER A 134 -3.49 8.86 -12.84
C SER A 134 -2.83 10.21 -12.60
N ALA A 135 -1.72 10.45 -13.28
CA ALA A 135 -1.08 11.74 -13.46
C ALA A 135 -1.21 12.26 -14.91
N SER A 136 -1.91 11.53 -15.78
CA SER A 136 -2.14 11.91 -17.17
C SER A 136 -3.11 13.09 -17.26
N THR A 137 -2.72 14.14 -17.98
CA THR A 137 -3.57 15.32 -18.22
C THR A 137 -4.18 15.34 -19.62
N ASN A 138 -3.58 14.59 -20.55
CA ASN A 138 -4.00 14.46 -21.94
C ASN A 138 -4.36 12.99 -22.25
N GLN A 139 -3.85 12.47 -23.35
CA GLN A 139 -4.07 11.09 -23.76
C GLN A 139 -3.24 10.15 -22.88
N GLY A 140 -3.89 9.47 -21.93
CA GLY A 140 -3.27 8.52 -20.99
C GLY A 140 -3.95 7.16 -21.09
N TRP A 141 -3.47 6.29 -21.99
CA TRP A 141 -4.05 4.97 -22.21
C TRP A 141 -3.57 3.97 -21.16
N SER A 142 -4.38 3.76 -20.14
CA SER A 142 -4.08 2.81 -19.06
C SER A 142 -4.16 1.36 -19.57
N VAL A 143 -5.21 1.04 -20.33
CA VAL A 143 -5.41 -0.26 -20.98
C VAL A 143 -5.70 -0.02 -22.46
N PHE A 144 -5.06 -0.80 -23.31
CA PHE A 144 -5.26 -0.69 -24.75
C PHE A 144 -5.16 -2.05 -25.42
N ALA A 145 -6.16 -2.41 -26.23
CA ALA A 145 -6.17 -3.64 -27.01
C ALA A 145 -6.47 -3.34 -28.47
N ALA A 146 -5.64 -3.88 -29.37
CA ALA A 146 -5.78 -3.69 -30.81
C ALA A 146 -5.30 -4.92 -31.59
N PRO A 147 -5.73 -5.10 -32.85
CA PRO A 147 -5.27 -6.22 -33.68
C PRO A 147 -3.76 -6.31 -33.85
N ASN A 148 -3.05 -5.19 -33.79
CA ASN A 148 -1.59 -5.13 -33.93
C ASN A 148 -0.97 -4.09 -32.98
N THR A 149 0.37 -4.14 -32.83
CA THR A 149 1.13 -3.24 -31.93
C THR A 149 1.62 -1.96 -32.59
N ASN A 150 1.36 -1.77 -33.86
CA ASN A 150 1.99 -0.70 -34.62
C ASN A 150 1.03 -0.14 -35.70
N ALA A 151 0.25 0.87 -35.31
CA ALA A 151 -0.67 1.56 -36.18
C ALA A 151 -0.03 2.82 -36.76
N GLN A 152 -0.27 3.07 -38.04
CA GLN A 152 0.18 4.31 -38.71
C GLN A 152 -0.66 5.51 -38.28
N THR A 153 -1.97 5.33 -38.15
CA THR A 153 -2.91 6.35 -37.66
C THR A 153 -4.03 5.71 -36.84
N TYR A 154 -4.50 6.41 -35.82
CA TYR A 154 -5.62 5.98 -35.01
C TYR A 154 -6.93 5.85 -35.81
N GLN A 155 -7.11 6.61 -36.86
CA GLN A 155 -8.34 6.61 -37.67
C GLN A 155 -8.52 5.36 -38.54
N GLN A 156 -7.51 4.54 -38.67
CA GLN A 156 -7.54 3.32 -39.49
C GLN A 156 -7.59 2.05 -38.65
N GLU A 157 -7.58 2.19 -37.31
CA GLU A 157 -7.41 1.08 -36.41
C GLU A 157 -8.72 0.69 -35.71
N ARG A 158 -8.87 -0.58 -35.49
CA ARG A 158 -9.86 -1.15 -34.59
C ARG A 158 -9.20 -1.31 -33.23
N TYR A 159 -9.84 -0.90 -32.17
CA TYR A 159 -9.33 -1.03 -30.81
C TYR A 159 -10.38 -0.88 -29.74
N LEU A 160 -10.05 -1.38 -28.58
CA LEU A 160 -10.64 -1.05 -27.28
C LEU A 160 -9.56 -0.35 -26.44
N GLY A 161 -9.84 0.84 -25.93
CA GLY A 161 -8.89 1.57 -25.11
C GLY A 161 -9.55 2.32 -23.97
N VAL A 162 -8.86 2.39 -22.85
CA VAL A 162 -9.24 3.16 -21.67
C VAL A 162 -8.26 4.30 -21.48
N MET A 163 -8.71 5.53 -21.68
CA MET A 163 -7.97 6.74 -21.32
C MET A 163 -8.29 7.10 -19.87
N ASP A 164 -7.32 6.98 -19.01
CA ASP A 164 -7.45 7.31 -17.60
C ASP A 164 -6.62 8.55 -17.29
N ARG A 165 -7.30 9.65 -16.95
CA ARG A 165 -6.71 10.97 -16.68
C ARG A 165 -6.95 11.38 -15.25
N THR A 166 -6.27 12.42 -14.80
CA THR A 166 -6.41 12.95 -13.44
C THR A 166 -7.86 13.22 -13.03
N THR A 167 -8.69 13.69 -13.98
CA THR A 167 -10.08 14.14 -13.71
C THR A 167 -11.16 13.41 -14.51
N SER A 168 -10.79 12.43 -15.34
CA SER A 168 -11.75 11.71 -16.17
C SER A 168 -11.26 10.33 -16.57
N VAL A 169 -12.22 9.42 -16.83
CA VAL A 169 -11.97 8.14 -17.51
C VAL A 169 -12.83 8.11 -18.77
N ASN A 170 -12.20 7.82 -19.90
CA ASN A 170 -12.86 7.69 -21.19
C ASN A 170 -12.56 6.33 -21.81
N VAL A 171 -13.57 5.67 -22.29
CA VAL A 171 -13.47 4.38 -22.96
C VAL A 171 -13.82 4.55 -24.44
N GLU A 172 -12.97 4.09 -25.31
CA GLU A 172 -13.20 4.07 -26.75
C GLU A 172 -13.21 2.62 -27.26
N ARG A 173 -14.24 2.30 -28.04
CA ARG A 173 -14.36 1.01 -28.73
C ARG A 173 -14.64 1.23 -30.22
N TYR A 174 -13.62 0.98 -31.03
CA TYR A 174 -13.69 1.18 -32.49
C TYR A 174 -13.65 -0.15 -33.22
N ASN A 175 -14.66 -0.38 -34.06
CA ASN A 175 -14.81 -1.62 -34.82
C ASN A 175 -14.58 -1.44 -36.34
N ASN A 176 -14.26 -0.25 -36.77
CA ASN A 176 -14.21 0.05 -38.20
C ASN A 176 -12.95 0.77 -38.60
N ALA A 177 -12.08 0.08 -39.31
CA ALA A 177 -10.89 0.65 -39.93
C ALA A 177 -11.25 1.81 -40.88
N GLY A 178 -10.67 2.96 -40.67
CA GLY A 178 -10.85 4.14 -41.52
C GLY A 178 -12.04 5.03 -41.17
N LYS A 179 -12.84 4.71 -40.16
CA LYS A 179 -13.96 5.53 -39.74
C LYS A 179 -14.12 5.51 -38.21
N ARG A 180 -14.01 6.67 -37.62
CA ARG A 180 -14.21 6.85 -36.17
C ARG A 180 -15.69 6.74 -35.84
N ASP A 181 -16.08 5.65 -35.16
CA ASP A 181 -17.42 5.44 -34.63
C ASP A 181 -17.37 5.59 -33.11
N THR A 182 -18.05 6.62 -32.59
CA THR A 182 -18.03 6.95 -31.16
C THR A 182 -19.29 6.46 -30.43
N THR A 183 -20.18 5.75 -31.09
CA THR A 183 -21.50 5.39 -30.53
C THR A 183 -21.41 4.48 -29.32
N GLY A 184 -20.35 3.68 -29.20
CA GLY A 184 -20.11 2.80 -28.05
C GLY A 184 -19.15 3.37 -26.99
N ASN A 185 -18.71 4.63 -27.16
CA ASN A 185 -17.80 5.25 -26.21
C ASN A 185 -18.55 5.68 -24.94
N VAL A 186 -17.92 5.48 -23.79
CA VAL A 186 -18.47 5.88 -22.50
C VAL A 186 -17.43 6.72 -21.74
N SER A 187 -17.87 7.71 -20.98
CA SER A 187 -16.96 8.55 -20.21
C SER A 187 -17.56 9.03 -18.90
N LYS A 188 -16.67 9.30 -17.94
CA LYS A 188 -16.95 9.98 -16.69
C LYS A 188 -15.95 11.10 -16.46
N ASP A 189 -16.44 12.30 -16.32
CA ASP A 189 -15.68 13.50 -15.95
C ASP A 189 -15.92 13.88 -14.48
N GLY A 190 -15.14 14.84 -13.99
CA GLY A 190 -15.27 15.39 -12.64
C GLY A 190 -14.71 14.51 -11.54
N LEU A 191 -13.80 13.58 -11.87
CA LEU A 191 -13.13 12.71 -10.91
C LEU A 191 -12.03 13.47 -10.18
N ALA A 192 -11.74 13.05 -8.94
CA ALA A 192 -10.61 13.57 -8.17
C ALA A 192 -9.29 12.89 -8.61
N SER A 193 -8.18 13.65 -8.54
CA SER A 193 -6.82 13.13 -8.78
C SER A 193 -6.31 12.37 -7.55
N GLN A 194 -6.85 11.17 -7.32
CA GLN A 194 -6.51 10.27 -6.22
C GLN A 194 -6.59 8.82 -6.68
N TRP A 195 -6.22 7.87 -5.84
CA TRP A 195 -6.49 6.47 -6.10
C TRP A 195 -7.98 6.24 -6.32
N ARG A 196 -8.32 5.44 -7.32
CA ARG A 196 -9.67 5.00 -7.65
C ARG A 196 -9.63 3.58 -8.19
N HIS A 197 -10.72 2.87 -7.96
CA HIS A 197 -10.97 1.58 -8.59
C HIS A 197 -11.79 1.83 -9.86
N VAL A 198 -11.39 1.21 -10.97
CA VAL A 198 -12.05 1.36 -12.27
C VAL A 198 -12.44 0.00 -12.77
N ASP A 199 -13.74 -0.20 -13.03
CA ASP A 199 -14.23 -1.38 -13.75
C ASP A 199 -14.88 -0.94 -15.06
N LEU A 200 -14.50 -1.64 -16.11
CA LEU A 200 -15.07 -1.50 -17.43
C LEU A 200 -15.76 -2.80 -17.82
N VAL A 201 -17.06 -2.74 -18.06
CA VAL A 201 -17.85 -3.88 -18.55
C VAL A 201 -18.27 -3.59 -19.99
N ILE A 202 -17.89 -4.47 -20.92
CA ILE A 202 -18.19 -4.35 -22.34
C ILE A 202 -18.79 -5.66 -22.86
N ASP A 203 -19.95 -5.51 -23.50
CA ASP A 203 -20.56 -6.54 -24.32
C ASP A 203 -21.28 -5.92 -25.53
N LYS A 204 -22.11 -6.70 -26.25
CA LYS A 204 -22.91 -6.19 -27.36
C LYS A 204 -24.09 -5.30 -26.92
N ALA A 205 -24.52 -5.37 -25.67
CA ALA A 205 -25.65 -4.65 -25.13
C ALA A 205 -25.25 -3.29 -24.54
N ALA A 206 -24.01 -3.15 -24.03
CA ALA A 206 -23.57 -1.90 -23.39
C ALA A 206 -22.05 -1.73 -23.34
N SER A 207 -21.62 -0.50 -23.10
CA SER A 207 -20.35 -0.15 -22.47
C SER A 207 -20.66 0.52 -21.14
N THR A 208 -20.25 -0.07 -20.03
CA THR A 208 -20.54 0.46 -18.70
C THR A 208 -19.25 0.67 -17.93
N LEU A 209 -19.12 1.85 -17.32
CA LEU A 209 -17.98 2.26 -16.50
C LEU A 209 -18.44 2.35 -15.06
N TYR A 210 -17.70 1.74 -14.16
CA TYR A 210 -17.85 1.87 -12.71
C TYR A 210 -16.61 2.54 -12.13
N ILE A 211 -16.83 3.36 -11.12
CA ILE A 211 -15.78 4.00 -10.33
C ILE A 211 -16.07 3.70 -8.86
N ASP A 212 -15.11 3.13 -8.18
CA ASP A 212 -15.22 2.76 -6.77
C ASP A 212 -16.46 1.90 -6.46
N GLY A 213 -16.73 0.92 -7.35
CA GLY A 213 -17.84 -0.04 -7.25
C GLY A 213 -19.23 0.50 -7.63
N GLU A 214 -19.33 1.79 -7.98
CA GLU A 214 -20.60 2.41 -8.35
C GLU A 214 -20.65 2.72 -9.85
N GLN A 215 -21.81 2.49 -10.48
CA GLN A 215 -21.98 2.77 -11.90
C GLN A 215 -21.85 4.28 -12.17
N ALA A 216 -20.79 4.65 -12.86
CA ALA A 216 -20.46 6.03 -13.16
C ALA A 216 -21.05 6.54 -14.48
N ALA A 217 -21.11 5.66 -15.49
CA ALA A 217 -21.69 5.96 -16.80
C ALA A 217 -22.00 4.65 -17.55
N THR A 218 -23.01 4.70 -18.44
CA THR A 218 -23.32 3.61 -19.37
C THR A 218 -23.80 4.14 -20.69
N VAL A 219 -23.48 3.45 -21.76
CA VAL A 219 -23.99 3.71 -23.12
C VAL A 219 -24.48 2.40 -23.70
N ALA A 220 -25.71 2.42 -24.21
CA ALA A 220 -26.35 1.30 -24.91
C ALA A 220 -26.60 1.65 -26.39
N PRO A 221 -26.64 0.67 -27.29
CA PRO A 221 -27.00 0.90 -28.68
C PRO A 221 -28.46 1.33 -28.81
N ALA A 222 -28.84 1.90 -29.95
CA ALA A 222 -30.22 2.18 -30.26
C ALA A 222 -31.09 0.91 -30.21
N ASP A 223 -32.39 1.08 -29.98
CA ASP A 223 -33.33 -0.04 -29.88
C ASP A 223 -33.23 -1.01 -31.08
N GLY A 224 -33.09 -2.30 -30.76
CA GLY A 224 -32.91 -3.34 -31.76
C GLY A 224 -31.54 -3.46 -32.41
N ALA A 225 -30.58 -2.58 -32.03
CA ALA A 225 -29.18 -2.63 -32.46
C ALA A 225 -28.32 -3.37 -31.42
N SER A 226 -27.06 -3.63 -31.80
CA SER A 226 -26.03 -4.17 -30.91
C SER A 226 -24.73 -3.47 -31.20
N PHE A 227 -23.89 -3.28 -30.17
CA PHE A 227 -22.51 -2.88 -30.39
C PHE A 227 -21.69 -4.05 -30.97
N ALA A 228 -20.59 -3.71 -31.63
CA ALA A 228 -19.60 -4.68 -32.05
C ALA A 228 -19.05 -5.46 -30.87
N GLN A 229 -18.90 -6.76 -30.99
CA GLN A 229 -18.29 -7.62 -29.99
C GLN A 229 -16.75 -7.47 -30.04
N LEU A 230 -16.05 -7.96 -29.05
CA LEU A 230 -14.60 -7.91 -29.02
C LEU A 230 -13.96 -8.63 -30.19
N THR A 231 -14.53 -9.75 -30.62
CA THR A 231 -14.11 -10.50 -31.82
C THR A 231 -14.25 -9.69 -33.10
N ASP A 232 -15.24 -8.79 -33.18
CA ASP A 232 -15.38 -7.86 -34.31
C ASP A 232 -14.29 -6.76 -34.27
N ILE A 233 -13.94 -6.32 -33.08
CA ILE A 233 -12.95 -5.24 -32.87
C ILE A 233 -11.53 -5.79 -33.04
N LEU A 234 -11.18 -6.86 -32.35
CA LEU A 234 -9.81 -7.37 -32.21
C LEU A 234 -9.48 -8.51 -33.19
N GLY A 235 -10.50 -9.08 -33.84
CA GLY A 235 -10.36 -10.28 -34.66
C GLY A 235 -10.36 -11.55 -33.80
N ALA A 236 -10.45 -12.72 -34.49
CA ALA A 236 -10.53 -14.03 -33.84
C ALA A 236 -9.31 -14.37 -32.95
N ASP A 237 -8.17 -13.78 -33.22
CA ASP A 237 -6.92 -13.99 -32.45
C ASP A 237 -6.83 -13.10 -31.21
N GLY A 238 -7.79 -12.18 -30.97
CA GLY A 238 -7.89 -11.37 -29.75
C GLY A 238 -6.93 -10.18 -29.69
N GLY A 239 -6.14 -9.94 -30.73
CA GLY A 239 -5.23 -8.80 -30.78
C GLY A 239 -4.11 -8.82 -29.74
N VAL A 240 -3.52 -7.65 -29.49
CA VAL A 240 -2.45 -7.43 -28.50
C VAL A 240 -2.96 -6.53 -27.40
N LEU A 241 -2.77 -6.93 -26.16
CA LEU A 241 -3.10 -6.15 -24.97
C LEU A 241 -1.87 -5.40 -24.47
N GLN A 242 -1.98 -4.08 -24.36
CA GLN A 242 -0.96 -3.19 -23.84
C GLN A 242 -1.46 -2.45 -22.61
N ILE A 243 -0.63 -2.35 -21.60
CA ILE A 243 -0.91 -1.60 -20.37
C ILE A 243 0.04 -0.41 -20.32
N GLY A 244 -0.53 0.78 -20.20
CA GLY A 244 0.23 2.02 -20.13
C GLY A 244 0.58 2.67 -21.46
N LYS A 245 0.10 2.14 -22.61
CA LYS A 245 0.43 2.68 -23.92
C LYS A 245 -0.63 2.33 -24.97
N ALA A 246 -0.92 3.27 -25.88
CA ALA A 246 -1.62 2.96 -27.12
C ALA A 246 -0.71 2.31 -28.18
N ASN A 247 -1.30 1.70 -29.21
CA ASN A 247 -0.55 1.01 -30.26
C ASN A 247 0.00 1.91 -31.38
N TRP A 248 -0.18 3.24 -31.27
CA TRP A 248 0.35 4.16 -32.30
C TRP A 248 1.87 4.13 -32.37
N VAL A 249 2.44 4.44 -33.55
CA VAL A 249 3.89 4.47 -33.78
C VAL A 249 4.60 5.37 -32.75
N ASN A 250 4.07 6.55 -32.49
CA ASN A 250 4.61 7.51 -31.53
C ASN A 250 4.03 7.35 -30.12
N GLY A 251 3.25 6.33 -29.87
CA GLY A 251 2.62 5.98 -28.60
C GLY A 251 2.10 7.15 -27.78
N GLU A 252 0.91 6.98 -27.24
CA GLU A 252 0.38 7.87 -26.21
C GLU A 252 0.42 7.08 -24.93
N TYR A 253 1.18 7.58 -23.96
CA TYR A 253 1.49 6.86 -22.74
C TYR A 253 0.58 7.30 -21.59
N TYR A 254 0.12 6.32 -20.82
CA TYR A 254 -0.41 6.59 -19.50
C TYR A 254 0.75 6.96 -18.56
N THR A 255 0.54 7.97 -17.74
CA THR A 255 1.46 8.34 -16.66
C THR A 255 0.73 8.25 -15.35
N GLY A 256 1.23 7.45 -14.42
CA GLY A 256 0.61 7.26 -13.12
C GLY A 256 0.85 5.87 -12.55
N ALA A 257 0.30 5.65 -11.36
CA ALA A 257 0.32 4.33 -10.74
C ALA A 257 -0.87 3.49 -11.22
N LEU A 258 -0.63 2.18 -11.42
CA LEU A 258 -1.64 1.18 -11.74
C LEU A 258 -1.34 -0.10 -10.96
N ASP A 259 -2.41 -0.72 -10.43
CA ASP A 259 -2.32 -1.91 -9.62
C ASP A 259 -3.57 -2.80 -9.76
N ASN A 260 -3.49 -4.03 -9.27
CA ASN A 260 -4.61 -4.97 -9.18
C ASN A 260 -5.39 -5.11 -10.49
N LEU A 261 -4.67 -5.17 -11.63
CA LEU A 261 -5.31 -5.36 -12.93
C LEU A 261 -5.83 -6.79 -13.06
N ASN A 262 -7.14 -6.93 -13.23
CA ASN A 262 -7.82 -8.19 -13.48
C ASN A 262 -8.65 -8.10 -14.76
N ILE A 263 -8.67 -9.17 -15.53
CA ILE A 263 -9.44 -9.28 -16.78
C ILE A 263 -10.25 -10.56 -16.71
N TYR A 264 -11.56 -10.40 -16.83
CA TYR A 264 -12.54 -11.50 -16.78
C TYR A 264 -13.16 -11.72 -18.15
N GLY A 265 -13.43 -12.97 -18.48
CA GLY A 265 -13.93 -13.39 -19.80
C GLY A 265 -15.42 -13.19 -20.01
N SER A 266 -16.12 -12.53 -19.10
CA SER A 266 -17.55 -12.24 -19.18
C SER A 266 -17.88 -10.81 -18.78
N ALA A 267 -19.10 -10.38 -19.07
CA ALA A 267 -19.66 -9.12 -18.57
C ALA A 267 -20.20 -9.35 -17.15
N HIS A 268 -19.56 -8.78 -16.15
CA HIS A 268 -20.01 -8.83 -14.77
C HIS A 268 -21.23 -7.95 -14.54
N THR A 269 -22.10 -8.37 -13.64
CA THR A 269 -23.26 -7.57 -13.21
C THR A 269 -22.84 -6.46 -12.26
N ALA A 270 -23.70 -5.47 -12.06
CA ALA A 270 -23.46 -4.38 -11.10
C ALA A 270 -23.23 -4.91 -9.66
N GLU A 271 -23.96 -5.97 -9.30
CA GLU A 271 -23.81 -6.64 -8.00
C GLU A 271 -22.43 -7.30 -7.88
N GLN A 272 -21.94 -7.99 -8.92
CA GLN A 272 -20.62 -8.63 -8.92
C GLN A 272 -19.50 -7.56 -8.81
N ILE A 273 -19.61 -6.47 -9.57
CA ILE A 273 -18.67 -5.33 -9.49
C ILE A 273 -18.65 -4.75 -8.07
N LYS A 274 -19.85 -4.49 -7.52
CA LYS A 274 -19.94 -3.92 -6.17
C LYS A 274 -19.37 -4.85 -5.11
N GLU A 275 -19.67 -6.14 -5.17
CA GLU A 275 -19.14 -7.13 -4.23
C GLU A 275 -17.62 -7.29 -4.35
N ALA A 276 -17.09 -7.31 -5.58
CA ALA A 276 -15.64 -7.32 -5.81
C ALA A 276 -14.97 -6.11 -5.17
N TYR A 277 -15.50 -4.90 -5.43
CA TYR A 277 -15.01 -3.67 -4.83
C TYR A 277 -15.13 -3.65 -3.31
N ASP A 278 -16.30 -4.02 -2.75
CA ASP A 278 -16.51 -4.10 -1.30
C ASP A 278 -15.56 -5.11 -0.64
N SER A 279 -15.16 -6.17 -1.35
CA SER A 279 -14.15 -7.12 -0.86
C SER A 279 -12.76 -6.49 -0.75
N THR A 280 -12.40 -5.57 -1.65
CA THR A 280 -11.13 -4.83 -1.55
C THR A 280 -11.14 -3.85 -0.37
N LYS A 281 -12.33 -3.33 0.01
CA LYS A 281 -12.48 -2.51 1.21
C LYS A 281 -12.31 -3.32 2.50
N SER A 282 -12.74 -4.57 2.53
CA SER A 282 -12.48 -5.46 3.67
C SER A 282 -10.99 -5.69 3.89
N ASP A 283 -10.18 -5.55 2.86
CA ASP A 283 -8.72 -5.61 2.94
C ASP A 283 -8.10 -4.30 3.46
N ALA A 284 -8.84 -3.18 3.51
CA ALA A 284 -8.32 -1.90 4.01
C ALA A 284 -7.93 -1.99 5.50
N ALA A 285 -8.77 -2.59 6.33
CA ALA A 285 -8.45 -2.83 7.74
C ALA A 285 -7.24 -3.77 7.87
N LYS A 286 -7.15 -4.79 7.02
CA LYS A 286 -6.06 -5.76 6.99
C LYS A 286 -4.74 -5.12 6.52
N ALA A 287 -4.77 -4.26 5.49
CA ALA A 287 -3.60 -3.51 5.03
C ALA A 287 -3.06 -2.59 6.14
N ASP A 288 -3.95 -1.86 6.84
CA ASP A 288 -3.57 -1.04 7.97
C ASP A 288 -3.03 -1.89 9.14
N ALA A 289 -3.60 -3.08 9.40
CA ALA A 289 -3.10 -4.01 10.40
C ALA A 289 -1.69 -4.53 10.05
N ASN A 290 -1.44 -4.87 8.77
CA ASN A 290 -0.13 -5.33 8.30
C ASN A 290 0.93 -4.24 8.46
N ALA A 291 0.62 -3.00 8.12
CA ALA A 291 1.52 -1.85 8.22
C ALA A 291 1.72 -1.35 9.67
N LEU A 292 0.80 -1.70 10.59
CA LEU A 292 0.82 -1.20 11.96
C LEU A 292 2.04 -1.73 12.72
N THR A 293 2.84 -0.82 13.22
CA THR A 293 3.96 -1.09 14.12
C THR A 293 3.90 -0.17 15.34
N ILE A 294 4.36 -0.64 16.47
CA ILE A 294 4.50 0.15 17.71
C ILE A 294 5.89 -0.07 18.31
N ASN A 295 6.29 0.77 19.24
CA ASN A 295 7.54 0.63 19.99
C ASN A 295 8.77 0.43 19.06
N ASN A 296 8.78 1.07 17.87
CA ASN A 296 9.82 0.89 16.85
C ASN A 296 10.12 -0.58 16.48
N GLY A 297 9.12 -1.45 16.61
CA GLY A 297 9.26 -2.90 16.36
C GLY A 297 9.93 -3.69 17.49
N SER A 298 10.28 -3.05 18.61
CA SER A 298 10.87 -3.72 19.78
C SER A 298 9.81 -4.43 20.62
N THR A 299 10.09 -5.62 21.08
CA THR A 299 9.27 -6.36 22.05
C THR A 299 9.54 -5.94 23.51
N ASP A 300 10.68 -5.29 23.79
CA ASP A 300 11.01 -4.77 25.12
C ASP A 300 10.58 -3.30 25.22
N ALA A 301 9.81 -2.96 26.26
CA ALA A 301 9.32 -1.63 26.52
C ALA A 301 9.95 -1.04 27.81
N TYR A 302 10.57 0.11 27.66
CA TYR A 302 11.25 0.82 28.75
C TYR A 302 10.61 2.19 29.07
N SER A 303 9.83 2.72 28.14
CA SER A 303 9.19 4.04 28.21
C SER A 303 7.83 4.01 27.52
N ASP A 304 7.10 5.11 27.61
CA ASP A 304 5.79 5.28 26.97
C ASP A 304 5.83 4.96 25.48
N ILE A 305 4.76 4.36 25.00
CA ILE A 305 4.58 3.87 23.64
C ILE A 305 3.51 4.72 22.94
N THR A 306 3.82 5.23 21.75
CA THR A 306 2.81 5.87 20.93
C THR A 306 1.86 4.79 20.35
N LEU A 307 0.58 4.88 20.69
CA LEU A 307 -0.48 4.02 20.15
C LEU A 307 -1.24 4.81 19.07
N PRO A 308 -1.07 4.48 17.79
CA PRO A 308 -1.78 5.17 16.71
C PRO A 308 -3.30 4.98 16.83
N ALA A 309 -4.07 6.06 16.62
CA ALA A 309 -5.53 6.02 16.54
C ALA A 309 -6.05 5.80 15.11
N LYS A 310 -5.14 5.83 14.12
CA LYS A 310 -5.46 5.62 12.69
C LYS A 310 -4.39 4.82 12.00
N GLY A 311 -4.81 3.98 11.06
CA GLY A 311 -3.92 3.25 10.15
C GLY A 311 -3.17 4.19 9.21
N SER A 312 -1.97 3.81 8.83
CA SER A 312 -1.07 4.64 8.01
C SER A 312 -1.32 4.50 6.50
N VAL A 313 -2.03 3.48 6.07
CA VAL A 313 -2.27 3.15 4.65
C VAL A 313 -3.63 3.67 4.20
N ASN A 314 -4.71 3.23 4.85
CA ASN A 314 -6.09 3.56 4.49
C ASN A 314 -6.78 4.49 5.51
N GLY A 315 -6.12 4.78 6.63
CA GLY A 315 -6.68 5.65 7.67
C GLY A 315 -7.78 4.99 8.50
N SER A 316 -7.85 3.66 8.53
CA SER A 316 -8.77 2.89 9.37
C SER A 316 -8.67 3.32 10.83
N ALA A 317 -9.79 3.40 11.53
CA ALA A 317 -9.78 3.72 12.96
C ALA A 317 -9.15 2.58 13.77
N ILE A 318 -8.29 2.92 14.72
CA ILE A 318 -7.63 1.94 15.59
C ILE A 318 -8.03 2.19 17.03
N THR A 319 -8.52 1.14 17.68
CA THR A 319 -8.75 1.12 19.12
C THR A 319 -7.85 0.07 19.78
N TRP A 320 -7.47 0.31 21.03
CA TRP A 320 -6.50 -0.50 21.71
C TRP A 320 -7.11 -1.17 22.94
N LYS A 321 -6.63 -2.37 23.25
CA LYS A 321 -6.93 -3.10 24.48
C LYS A 321 -5.65 -3.68 25.05
N SER A 322 -5.36 -3.32 26.31
CA SER A 322 -4.24 -3.87 27.07
C SER A 322 -4.70 -5.07 27.91
N SER A 323 -3.89 -6.11 27.96
CA SER A 323 -4.08 -7.22 28.88
C SER A 323 -3.85 -6.81 30.35
N ASP A 324 -3.08 -5.74 30.59
CA ASP A 324 -2.89 -5.09 31.90
C ASP A 324 -2.73 -3.57 31.72
N ALA A 325 -3.86 -2.86 31.80
CA ALA A 325 -3.90 -1.41 31.68
C ALA A 325 -3.21 -0.65 32.85
N LYS A 326 -2.83 -1.33 33.94
CA LYS A 326 -2.03 -0.74 35.01
C LYS A 326 -0.55 -0.71 34.65
N VAL A 327 -0.13 -1.56 33.73
CA VAL A 327 1.25 -1.64 33.21
C VAL A 327 1.40 -0.85 31.94
N ILE A 328 0.47 -0.99 30.98
CA ILE A 328 0.41 -0.13 29.78
C ILE A 328 -1.03 0.32 29.58
N THR A 329 -1.29 1.61 29.62
CA THR A 329 -2.63 2.17 29.41
C THR A 329 -3.09 1.98 27.97
N ASP A 330 -4.36 1.60 27.78
CA ASP A 330 -4.96 1.36 26.44
C ASP A 330 -5.87 2.49 25.96
N ALA A 331 -6.27 3.38 26.86
CA ALA A 331 -7.12 4.54 26.59
C ALA A 331 -6.65 5.76 27.36
N ALA A 332 -6.95 6.94 26.87
CA ALA A 332 -6.74 8.17 27.63
C ALA A 332 -7.76 8.26 28.77
N ASP A 333 -7.30 8.65 29.95
CA ASP A 333 -8.14 8.92 31.14
C ASP A 333 -7.65 10.20 31.84
N GLY A 334 -8.42 11.29 31.72
CA GLY A 334 -8.02 12.62 32.16
C GLY A 334 -6.74 13.08 31.46
N ASP A 335 -5.70 13.37 32.25
CA ASP A 335 -4.39 13.80 31.75
C ASP A 335 -3.47 12.62 31.36
N ILE A 336 -3.91 11.39 31.54
CA ILE A 336 -3.14 10.18 31.22
C ILE A 336 -3.45 9.77 29.78
N ALA A 337 -2.43 9.77 28.91
CA ALA A 337 -2.57 9.31 27.54
C ALA A 337 -2.65 7.77 27.46
N ALA A 338 -3.15 7.25 26.34
CA ALA A 338 -2.96 5.85 26.00
C ALA A 338 -1.47 5.57 25.71
N GLY A 339 -0.99 4.37 26.09
CA GLY A 339 0.39 3.94 25.88
C GLY A 339 1.37 4.36 26.98
N VAL A 340 0.89 4.94 28.07
CA VAL A 340 1.75 5.21 29.24
C VAL A 340 2.21 3.91 29.87
N VAL A 341 3.52 3.76 30.04
CA VAL A 341 4.17 2.56 30.57
C VAL A 341 4.55 2.75 32.04
N THR A 342 3.97 1.94 32.93
CA THR A 342 4.29 1.89 34.36
C THR A 342 5.19 0.69 34.63
N ARG A 343 6.51 0.92 34.72
CA ARG A 343 7.49 -0.14 35.00
C ARG A 343 7.34 -0.65 36.45
N GLN A 344 7.34 -1.96 36.59
CA GLN A 344 7.20 -2.66 37.85
C GLN A 344 8.58 -3.04 38.45
N LYS A 345 8.62 -3.66 39.65
CA LYS A 345 9.86 -4.17 40.25
C LYS A 345 10.45 -5.39 39.55
N ALA A 346 9.67 -6.05 38.70
CA ALA A 346 10.07 -7.17 37.85
C ALA A 346 9.53 -6.96 36.45
N ASP A 347 10.10 -7.64 35.46
CA ASP A 347 9.61 -7.64 34.09
C ASP A 347 8.14 -8.09 34.07
N ALA A 348 7.31 -7.35 33.31
CA ALA A 348 5.89 -7.65 33.17
C ALA A 348 5.58 -7.88 31.66
N LYS A 349 4.90 -9.00 31.36
CA LYS A 349 4.41 -9.26 30.00
C LYS A 349 3.04 -8.65 29.82
N VAL A 350 2.87 -7.91 28.74
CA VAL A 350 1.60 -7.26 28.37
C VAL A 350 1.34 -7.52 26.90
N THR A 351 0.13 -7.96 26.57
CA THR A 351 -0.37 -8.01 25.20
C THR A 351 -1.22 -6.78 24.93
N LEU A 352 -0.86 -6.00 23.93
CA LEU A 352 -1.70 -4.94 23.38
C LEU A 352 -2.41 -5.47 22.14
N THR A 353 -3.74 -5.46 22.15
CA THR A 353 -4.57 -5.84 21.01
C THR A 353 -5.08 -4.57 20.33
N ALA A 354 -4.69 -4.36 19.09
CA ALA A 354 -5.27 -3.35 18.21
C ALA A 354 -6.50 -3.92 17.51
N THR A 355 -7.62 -3.21 17.53
CA THR A 355 -8.77 -3.46 16.66
C THR A 355 -8.80 -2.35 15.62
N ILE A 356 -8.60 -2.71 14.38
CA ILE A 356 -8.55 -1.83 13.23
C ILE A 356 -9.90 -1.91 12.52
N THR A 357 -10.58 -0.77 12.35
CA THR A 357 -11.91 -0.70 11.73
C THR A 357 -11.85 0.25 10.54
N ASP A 358 -12.17 -0.23 9.35
CA ASP A 358 -12.24 0.59 8.15
C ASP A 358 -13.52 1.46 8.10
N ALA A 359 -13.65 2.26 7.04
CA ALA A 359 -14.80 3.17 6.87
C ALA A 359 -16.14 2.43 6.69
N ASP A 360 -16.11 1.17 6.28
CA ASP A 360 -17.28 0.32 6.03
C ASP A 360 -17.64 -0.54 7.25
N GLY A 361 -16.85 -0.44 8.34
CA GLY A 361 -17.08 -1.19 9.58
C GLY A 361 -16.47 -2.59 9.59
N ASN A 362 -15.67 -2.97 8.59
CA ASN A 362 -14.90 -4.21 8.63
C ASN A 362 -13.77 -4.08 9.65
N THR A 363 -13.49 -5.16 10.37
CA THR A 363 -12.52 -5.15 11.47
C THR A 363 -11.45 -6.20 11.27
N GLU A 364 -10.21 -5.80 11.59
CA GLU A 364 -9.06 -6.68 11.72
C GLU A 364 -8.44 -6.51 13.10
N THR A 365 -7.78 -7.53 13.63
CA THR A 365 -7.10 -7.45 14.92
C THR A 365 -5.62 -7.76 14.78
N LYS A 366 -4.80 -7.04 15.53
CA LYS A 366 -3.36 -7.31 15.63
C LYS A 366 -2.89 -7.26 17.06
N GLU A 367 -2.15 -8.28 17.47
CA GLU A 367 -1.59 -8.38 18.81
C GLU A 367 -0.10 -8.07 18.82
N PHE A 368 0.32 -7.40 19.90
CA PHE A 368 1.70 -7.06 20.18
C PHE A 368 2.04 -7.58 21.58
N GLU A 369 2.89 -8.59 21.63
CA GLU A 369 3.42 -9.09 22.90
C GLU A 369 4.62 -8.24 23.32
N LEU A 370 4.51 -7.56 24.44
CA LEU A 370 5.54 -6.70 24.98
C LEU A 370 6.02 -7.20 26.34
N THR A 371 7.30 -7.01 26.61
CA THR A 371 7.90 -7.19 27.93
C THR A 371 8.24 -5.81 28.47
N VAL A 372 7.42 -5.28 29.39
CA VAL A 372 7.77 -4.07 30.12
C VAL A 372 8.88 -4.43 31.11
N LYS A 373 10.04 -3.85 30.89
CA LYS A 373 11.23 -4.14 31.68
C LYS A 373 11.11 -3.58 33.10
N ALA A 374 11.64 -4.30 34.05
CA ALA A 374 11.67 -3.89 35.46
C ALA A 374 12.24 -2.48 35.64
N ALA A 375 11.64 -1.71 36.54
CA ALA A 375 12.26 -0.45 36.94
C ALA A 375 13.59 -0.74 37.64
N VAL A 376 14.65 -0.15 37.15
CA VAL A 376 15.94 -0.20 37.80
C VAL A 376 15.91 0.81 38.94
N GLU A 377 16.19 0.35 40.18
CA GLU A 377 16.32 1.25 41.32
C GLU A 377 17.54 2.14 41.04
N GLN A 378 17.27 3.41 40.77
CA GLN A 378 18.35 4.37 40.50
C GLN A 378 19.21 4.48 41.75
N PRO A 379 20.53 4.28 41.64
CA PRO A 379 21.43 4.53 42.78
C PRO A 379 21.22 5.98 43.21
N LYS A 380 21.17 6.19 44.54
CA LYS A 380 21.14 7.55 45.04
C LYS A 380 22.39 8.28 44.56
N THR A 381 22.15 9.20 43.64
CA THR A 381 23.23 10.09 43.16
C THR A 381 23.52 11.10 44.26
N THR A 382 24.77 11.20 44.63
CA THR A 382 25.24 12.13 45.67
C THR A 382 26.02 13.27 45.05
N ASP A 383 26.37 13.17 43.78
CA ASP A 383 27.24 14.08 43.09
C ASP A 383 26.69 14.48 41.72
N TYR A 384 27.10 15.60 41.22
CA TYR A 384 26.80 16.11 39.89
C TYR A 384 27.93 15.76 38.94
N LEU A 385 27.62 15.40 37.69
CA LEU A 385 28.57 15.24 36.61
C LEU A 385 28.38 16.36 35.58
N PHE A 386 29.42 17.05 35.21
CA PHE A 386 29.45 18.05 34.17
C PHE A 386 30.35 17.58 33.02
N ALA A 387 29.77 17.44 31.84
CA ALA A 387 30.50 17.19 30.60
C ALA A 387 30.67 18.53 29.88
N HIS A 388 31.88 18.89 29.53
CA HIS A 388 32.16 20.19 28.91
C HIS A 388 33.38 20.13 27.97
N PHE A 389 33.52 21.17 27.19
CA PHE A 389 34.74 21.55 26.51
C PHE A 389 35.07 22.98 26.94
N THR A 390 36.31 23.44 26.77
CA THR A 390 36.72 24.73 27.34
C THR A 390 36.26 25.92 26.50
N GLY A 391 36.07 25.72 25.20
CA GLY A 391 35.46 26.69 24.28
C GLY A 391 36.32 27.91 23.97
N THR A 392 37.61 27.93 24.36
CA THR A 392 38.50 29.07 24.08
C THR A 392 39.04 29.06 22.65
N GLU A 393 38.94 27.89 21.98
CA GLU A 393 39.31 27.69 20.58
C GLU A 393 40.78 28.12 20.26
N GLY A 394 41.59 28.27 21.31
CA GLY A 394 42.99 28.68 21.19
C GLY A 394 43.92 27.52 20.83
N SER A 395 43.52 26.30 21.13
CA SER A 395 44.26 25.09 20.83
C SER A 395 43.34 23.93 20.53
N ALA A 396 43.88 22.87 19.94
CA ALA A 396 43.09 21.65 19.64
C ALA A 396 42.62 20.93 20.92
N THR A 397 43.24 21.15 22.07
CA THR A 397 42.82 20.58 23.36
C THR A 397 41.62 21.30 23.93
N ASP A 398 41.37 22.55 23.58
CA ASP A 398 40.24 23.34 24.05
C ASP A 398 38.89 22.79 23.53
N GLU A 399 38.93 22.06 22.45
CA GLU A 399 37.78 21.46 21.77
C GLU A 399 37.76 19.93 21.94
N GLN A 400 38.14 19.45 23.10
CA GLN A 400 38.07 18.07 23.52
C GLN A 400 37.12 17.95 24.72
N MET A 401 36.75 16.71 25.09
CA MET A 401 35.77 16.46 26.14
C MET A 401 36.44 16.33 27.51
N TYR A 402 35.92 17.07 28.46
CA TYR A 402 36.33 17.03 29.86
C TYR A 402 35.11 16.66 30.73
N PHE A 403 35.41 16.06 31.89
CA PHE A 403 34.43 15.83 32.94
C PHE A 403 34.87 16.52 34.24
N ALA A 404 33.90 17.13 34.89
CA ALA A 404 34.08 17.63 36.25
C ALA A 404 32.96 17.09 37.14
N THR A 405 33.24 16.91 38.40
CA THR A 405 32.27 16.48 39.42
C THR A 405 32.12 17.55 40.49
N SER A 406 30.92 17.61 41.08
CA SER A 406 30.60 18.51 42.17
C SER A 406 29.65 17.81 43.16
N LYS A 407 29.78 18.11 44.46
CA LYS A 407 28.86 17.66 45.51
C LYS A 407 27.73 18.64 45.76
N ASP A 408 27.95 19.91 45.46
CA ASP A 408 27.02 20.99 45.75
C ASP A 408 26.49 21.72 44.50
N GLY A 409 27.00 21.36 43.30
CA GLY A 409 26.67 22.01 42.05
C GLY A 409 27.32 23.38 41.85
N LEU A 410 28.13 23.85 42.81
CA LEU A 410 28.78 25.14 42.82
C LEU A 410 30.30 25.03 42.70
N SER A 411 30.90 24.07 43.39
CA SER A 411 32.34 23.81 43.39
C SER A 411 32.62 22.59 42.52
N TRP A 412 33.34 22.76 41.43
CA TRP A 412 33.63 21.73 40.45
C TRP A 412 35.08 21.31 40.46
N HIS A 413 35.31 20.02 40.33
CA HIS A 413 36.65 19.43 40.30
C HIS A 413 36.78 18.57 39.07
N ASP A 414 37.82 18.78 38.28
CA ASP A 414 38.09 17.94 37.13
C ASP A 414 38.30 16.48 37.54
N THR A 415 37.78 15.57 36.76
CA THR A 415 37.91 14.13 37.04
C THR A 415 39.31 13.59 36.78
N ARG A 416 40.14 14.34 36.05
CA ARG A 416 41.53 14.05 35.78
C ARG A 416 42.43 15.15 36.35
N GLU A 417 43.25 14.81 37.36
CA GLU A 417 44.18 15.74 37.97
C GLU A 417 45.26 16.27 37.01
N SER A 418 45.58 15.51 35.93
CA SER A 418 46.49 15.92 34.87
C SER A 418 45.94 17.05 33.98
N GLY A 419 44.64 17.36 34.03
CA GLY A 419 43.98 18.29 33.12
C GLY A 419 43.83 17.77 31.70
N ASP A 420 44.05 16.49 31.48
CA ASP A 420 43.89 15.86 30.17
C ASP A 420 42.40 15.60 29.87
N PRO A 421 41.96 15.67 28.59
CA PRO A 421 40.59 15.33 28.20
C PRO A 421 40.27 13.87 28.49
N VAL A 422 39.03 13.60 28.90
CA VAL A 422 38.53 12.23 29.10
C VAL A 422 38.24 11.55 27.77
N LEU A 423 37.87 12.33 26.76
CA LEU A 423 37.69 11.89 25.39
C LEU A 423 38.32 12.91 24.45
N SER A 424 39.18 12.45 23.58
CA SER A 424 39.76 13.25 22.51
C SER A 424 39.55 12.58 21.17
N TRP A 425 39.61 13.36 20.12
CA TRP A 425 39.48 12.89 18.74
C TRP A 425 40.44 11.72 18.40
N ASN A 426 41.65 11.75 18.90
CA ASN A 426 42.67 10.74 18.63
C ASN A 426 42.53 9.46 19.47
N ASN A 427 41.44 9.33 20.23
CA ASN A 427 41.22 8.11 20.99
C ASN A 427 40.77 7.01 20.03
N SER A 428 41.59 5.98 19.89
CA SER A 428 41.37 4.82 19.01
C SER A 428 40.05 4.06 19.25
N GLN A 429 39.33 4.34 20.33
CA GLN A 429 38.06 3.76 20.65
C GLN A 429 36.87 4.37 19.87
N THR A 430 37.02 5.52 19.28
CA THR A 430 35.94 6.14 18.48
C THR A 430 35.81 5.56 17.07
N GLY A 431 36.79 4.78 16.61
CA GLY A 431 36.68 3.89 15.41
C GLY A 431 36.34 4.55 14.07
N ASN A 432 36.17 5.86 14.02
CA ASN A 432 35.68 6.55 12.86
C ASN A 432 36.60 7.67 12.40
N SER A 433 37.48 7.34 11.47
CA SER A 433 38.38 8.26 10.79
C SER A 433 37.73 9.20 9.78
N ARG A 434 36.41 9.39 9.85
CA ARG A 434 35.68 10.19 8.85
C ARG A 434 35.65 11.68 9.13
N GLY A 435 35.95 12.09 10.34
CA GLY A 435 35.95 13.49 10.69
C GLY A 435 37.19 14.22 10.21
N LYS A 436 37.01 15.43 9.74
CA LYS A 436 38.08 16.29 9.22
C LYS A 436 38.58 17.32 10.25
N ASP A 437 37.79 17.52 11.31
CA ASP A 437 37.97 18.66 12.18
C ASP A 437 38.78 18.36 13.45
N ASN A 438 38.78 17.08 13.89
CA ASN A 438 39.51 16.63 15.08
C ASN A 438 39.09 17.31 16.40
N GLY A 439 37.83 17.71 16.52
CA GLY A 439 37.23 18.26 17.74
C GLY A 439 36.10 17.45 18.28
N VAL A 440 35.82 17.54 19.58
CA VAL A 440 34.64 16.92 20.24
C VAL A 440 33.97 17.99 21.09
N ARG A 441 32.85 18.52 20.64
CA ARG A 441 32.14 19.67 21.23
C ARG A 441 30.68 19.34 21.58
N ASP A 442 30.04 20.29 22.24
CA ASP A 442 28.60 20.32 22.50
C ASP A 442 28.09 19.01 23.14
N PRO A 443 28.65 18.62 24.30
CA PRO A 443 28.28 17.34 24.92
C PRO A 443 26.85 17.33 25.42
N TYR A 444 26.19 16.19 25.20
CA TYR A 444 24.90 15.88 25.77
C TYR A 444 24.97 14.52 26.46
N LEU A 445 24.63 14.48 27.75
CA LEU A 445 24.54 13.22 28.52
C LEU A 445 23.10 12.75 28.59
N VAL A 446 22.88 11.51 28.20
CA VAL A 446 21.55 10.87 28.32
C VAL A 446 21.71 9.52 29.02
N ARG A 447 20.86 9.28 30.00
CA ARG A 447 20.81 7.97 30.67
C ARG A 447 19.96 7.02 29.87
N SER A 448 20.39 5.75 29.79
CA SER A 448 19.58 4.68 29.19
C SER A 448 18.22 4.55 29.90
N PRO A 449 17.19 4.07 29.22
CA PRO A 449 15.90 3.75 29.86
C PRO A 449 16.04 2.76 31.02
N GLU A 450 17.02 1.87 30.95
CA GLU A 450 17.38 0.90 32.01
C GLU A 450 18.01 1.58 33.23
N GLY A 451 18.60 2.74 33.03
CA GLY A 451 19.22 3.55 34.09
C GLY A 451 20.63 3.12 34.48
N ASP A 452 21.17 2.11 33.83
CA ASP A 452 22.50 1.52 34.14
C ASP A 452 23.62 2.06 33.27
N THR A 453 23.27 2.70 32.16
CA THR A 453 24.21 3.23 31.16
C THR A 453 23.97 4.72 30.94
N VAL A 454 25.06 5.47 30.82
CA VAL A 454 25.01 6.88 30.40
C VAL A 454 25.71 7.00 29.06
N TYR A 455 24.99 7.50 28.08
CA TYR A 455 25.53 7.81 26.76
C TYR A 455 25.99 9.25 26.73
N LEU A 456 27.12 9.48 26.10
CA LEU A 456 27.63 10.79 25.74
C LEU A 456 27.48 10.97 24.23
N ILE A 457 26.76 12.01 23.83
CA ILE A 457 26.62 12.44 22.44
C ILE A 457 27.38 13.76 22.31
N ALA A 458 28.17 13.91 21.28
CA ALA A 458 28.96 15.12 21.06
C ALA A 458 29.10 15.39 19.55
N THR A 459 29.27 16.65 19.20
CA THR A 459 29.47 17.11 17.82
C THR A 459 30.95 16.98 17.44
N GLU A 460 31.25 16.41 16.29
CA GLU A 460 32.56 16.45 15.69
C GLU A 460 32.76 17.79 14.99
N LEU A 461 33.45 18.72 15.67
CA LEU A 461 33.74 20.06 15.15
C LEU A 461 34.99 20.61 15.83
N SER A 462 35.93 21.18 15.08
CA SER A 462 37.01 22.00 15.60
C SER A 462 37.05 23.33 14.86
N ILE A 463 36.77 24.40 15.56
CA ILE A 463 36.89 25.76 15.04
C ILE A 463 38.37 26.16 14.96
N HIS A 464 39.18 25.70 15.91
CA HIS A 464 40.64 25.90 15.89
C HIS A 464 41.28 25.35 14.61
N ASN A 465 40.99 24.09 14.28
CA ASN A 465 41.54 23.44 13.09
C ASN A 465 40.96 24.00 11.77
N ARG A 466 39.83 24.68 11.82
CA ARG A 466 39.27 25.41 10.68
C ARG A 466 39.80 26.82 10.50
N GLY A 467 40.56 27.33 11.44
CA GLY A 467 41.12 28.68 11.39
C GLY A 467 40.13 29.77 11.84
N GLY A 468 39.12 29.42 12.64
CA GLY A 468 38.11 30.32 13.22
C GLY A 468 36.73 30.23 12.60
N TRP A 469 35.75 30.86 13.23
CA TRP A 469 34.32 30.82 12.84
C TRP A 469 34.04 31.32 11.41
N GLY A 470 34.84 32.18 10.85
CA GLY A 470 34.67 32.71 9.49
C GLY A 470 35.30 31.87 8.39
N ALA A 471 36.13 30.89 8.74
CA ALA A 471 36.90 30.10 7.78
C ALA A 471 36.15 28.84 7.29
N ALA A 472 34.97 28.56 7.81
CA ALA A 472 34.11 27.48 7.35
C ALA A 472 33.47 27.87 6.01
N THR A 473 34.23 28.01 4.95
CA THR A 473 33.69 27.93 3.61
C THR A 473 33.27 26.50 3.38
N ALA A 474 31.97 26.32 3.25
CA ALA A 474 31.33 25.10 2.94
C ALA A 474 32.03 24.37 1.79
N THR A 475 32.73 23.31 2.07
CA THR A 475 32.84 22.19 1.18
C THR A 475 31.80 21.17 1.66
N THR A 476 30.52 21.53 1.50
CA THR A 476 29.42 20.59 1.53
C THR A 476 29.55 19.72 0.30
N ASN A 477 30.24 18.62 0.44
CA ASN A 477 29.93 17.45 -0.35
C ASN A 477 28.99 16.63 0.53
N GLY A 478 27.70 16.73 0.21
CA GLY A 478 26.67 15.96 0.83
C GLY A 478 26.93 14.47 0.67
N SER A 479 26.58 13.75 1.68
CA SER A 479 26.26 12.31 1.64
C SER A 479 24.91 12.14 2.33
#